data_5dafae9b56238ead3fcde18da7554542
#
_entry.id   5dafae9b56238ead3fcde18da7554542
#
_cell.length_a   1.000
_cell.length_b   1.000
_cell.length_c   1.000
_cell.angle_alpha   90.00
_cell.angle_beta   90.00
_cell.angle_gamma   90.00
#
_symmetry.space_group_name_H-M   'P 1'
#
loop_
_entity.id
_entity.type
_entity.pdbx_description
1 polymer ?
#
loop_
_entity_poly.entity_id
_entity_poly.type
_entity_poly.pdbx_seq_one_letter_code
_entity_poly.pdbx_strand_id
1 'polypeptide(L)'
;MTPANVLPIDEGDVVFDMCAAPGGKSTELAAKLNKTGLLVTNDISNSRAKALLKNVEVFGVPNLCVLNEDPVGIASRFSGFFDKVLIDAPCSGEGMFRKDNKLIKAWEKNGPEFYSQIQKNIILAGADMLKPGGKLLYSTCTFSKLEDEDSVIHLLTNRPDMHLIDIKPYEGFCHGFDTDEGYHLEKAVRIFPHKMSGEGHFVALFENCLLYTSPSPRDSTSS
;
A
#
# COMPACT_ATOMS: atom_id res chain seq x y z
N MET A 1 -10.90 -5.52 -10.71
CA MET A 1 -10.15 -6.00 -9.54
C MET A 1 -9.52 -4.80 -8.88
N THR A 2 -9.68 -4.63 -7.59
CA THR A 2 -9.08 -3.52 -6.84
C THR A 2 -7.88 -4.03 -6.04
N PRO A 3 -6.88 -3.19 -5.73
CA PRO A 3 -5.75 -3.56 -4.87
C PRO A 3 -6.18 -4.19 -3.54
N ALA A 4 -7.30 -3.75 -2.94
CA ALA A 4 -7.83 -4.33 -1.72
C ALA A 4 -8.15 -5.84 -1.82
N ASN A 5 -8.44 -6.37 -3.03
CA ASN A 5 -8.63 -7.81 -3.22
C ASN A 5 -7.35 -8.62 -3.09
N VAL A 6 -6.22 -8.02 -3.44
CA VAL A 6 -4.91 -8.67 -3.42
C VAL A 6 -4.35 -8.78 -2.00
N LEU A 7 -4.61 -7.79 -1.14
CA LEU A 7 -4.16 -7.82 0.25
C LEU A 7 -4.89 -8.95 1.01
N PRO A 8 -4.15 -9.94 1.52
CA PRO A 8 -4.76 -11.00 2.33
C PRO A 8 -5.16 -10.42 3.70
N ILE A 9 -6.44 -10.48 4.00
CA ILE A 9 -7.04 -10.03 5.27
C ILE A 9 -7.64 -11.23 5.97
N ASP A 10 -7.30 -11.39 7.24
CA ASP A 10 -7.84 -12.39 8.12
C ASP A 10 -8.82 -11.75 9.13
N GLU A 11 -9.78 -12.53 9.62
CA GLU A 11 -10.67 -12.07 10.69
C GLU A 11 -9.87 -11.72 11.94
N GLY A 12 -10.16 -10.57 12.54
CA GLY A 12 -9.45 -10.06 13.72
C GLY A 12 -8.24 -9.17 13.40
N ASP A 13 -7.82 -9.03 12.14
CA ASP A 13 -6.72 -8.15 11.77
C ASP A 13 -6.98 -6.69 12.15
N VAL A 14 -5.91 -5.98 12.47
CA VAL A 14 -5.87 -4.52 12.59
C VAL A 14 -5.29 -3.97 11.28
N VAL A 15 -6.14 -3.35 10.49
CA VAL A 15 -5.85 -2.93 9.11
C VAL A 15 -5.79 -1.42 8.98
N PHE A 16 -4.82 -0.89 8.24
CA PHE A 16 -4.71 0.53 7.93
C PHE A 16 -4.83 0.78 6.42
N ASP A 17 -5.80 1.60 6.03
CA ASP A 17 -5.93 2.16 4.68
C ASP A 17 -5.41 3.60 4.70
N MET A 18 -4.17 3.79 4.24
CA MET A 18 -3.40 5.01 4.49
C MET A 18 -3.86 6.21 3.65
N CYS A 19 -4.33 5.99 2.43
CA CYS A 19 -4.75 7.01 1.46
C CYS A 19 -6.16 6.68 0.94
N ALA A 20 -7.12 6.58 1.86
CA ALA A 20 -8.35 5.82 1.69
C ALA A 20 -9.43 6.46 0.82
N ALA A 21 -9.47 7.80 0.74
CA ALA A 21 -10.58 8.48 0.06
C ALA A 21 -10.63 8.17 -1.45
N PRO A 22 -11.80 7.90 -1.99
CA PRO A 22 -13.15 8.13 -1.46
C PRO A 22 -13.75 6.98 -0.62
N GLY A 23 -13.03 5.86 -0.38
CA GLY A 23 -13.47 4.80 0.54
C GLY A 23 -13.86 3.47 -0.12
N GLY A 24 -13.75 3.33 -1.44
CA GLY A 24 -14.08 2.09 -2.13
C GLY A 24 -13.22 0.90 -1.70
N LYS A 25 -11.92 1.12 -1.48
CA LYS A 25 -11.01 0.10 -0.96
C LYS A 25 -11.27 -0.18 0.52
N SER A 26 -11.53 0.86 1.31
CA SER A 26 -11.88 0.72 2.73
C SER A 26 -13.13 -0.15 2.95
N THR A 27 -14.17 0.01 2.14
CA THR A 27 -15.39 -0.82 2.25
C THR A 27 -15.13 -2.27 1.89
N GLU A 28 -14.24 -2.54 0.94
CA GLU A 28 -13.82 -3.88 0.57
C GLU A 28 -12.98 -4.55 1.69
N LEU A 29 -12.05 -3.80 2.31
CA LEU A 29 -11.30 -4.26 3.48
C LEU A 29 -12.23 -4.56 4.67
N ALA A 30 -13.22 -3.68 4.91
CA ALA A 30 -14.22 -3.88 5.95
C ALA A 30 -15.05 -5.15 5.73
N ALA A 31 -15.42 -5.43 4.47
CA ALA A 31 -16.14 -6.66 4.13
C ALA A 31 -15.31 -7.92 4.42
N LYS A 32 -14.01 -7.90 4.12
CA LYS A 32 -13.10 -9.01 4.42
C LYS A 32 -12.91 -9.21 5.93
N LEU A 33 -12.86 -8.14 6.72
CA LEU A 33 -12.78 -8.21 8.19
C LEU A 33 -14.04 -8.80 8.84
N ASN A 34 -15.15 -8.86 8.12
CA ASN A 34 -16.40 -9.48 8.58
C ASN A 34 -16.84 -8.98 9.98
N LYS A 35 -16.76 -7.67 10.22
CA LYS A 35 -17.06 -7.00 11.49
C LYS A 35 -16.15 -7.38 12.66
N THR A 36 -15.03 -8.04 12.41
CA THR A 36 -13.99 -8.35 13.41
C THR A 36 -12.79 -7.42 13.28
N GLY A 37 -11.87 -7.45 14.24
CA GLY A 37 -10.67 -6.63 14.21
C GLY A 37 -10.95 -5.12 14.20
N LEU A 38 -10.09 -4.35 13.54
CA LEU A 38 -10.21 -2.89 13.45
C LEU A 38 -9.76 -2.42 12.05
N LEU A 39 -10.57 -1.59 11.41
CA LEU A 39 -10.16 -0.86 10.21
C LEU A 39 -9.88 0.61 10.56
N VAL A 40 -8.66 1.06 10.34
CA VAL A 40 -8.29 2.47 10.42
C VAL A 40 -8.13 2.99 9.00
N THR A 41 -8.81 4.07 8.67
CA THR A 41 -8.75 4.72 7.35
C THR A 41 -8.27 6.14 7.51
N ASN A 42 -7.45 6.62 6.59
CA ASN A 42 -6.89 7.96 6.64
C ASN A 42 -6.91 8.64 5.27
N ASP A 43 -7.09 9.94 5.27
CA ASP A 43 -6.75 10.79 4.12
C ASP A 43 -6.25 12.14 4.61
N ILE A 44 -5.15 12.64 4.05
CA ILE A 44 -4.53 13.91 4.42
C ILE A 44 -5.44 15.12 4.09
N SER A 45 -6.30 14.99 3.09
CA SER A 45 -7.22 16.05 2.68
C SER A 45 -8.51 16.04 3.51
N ASN A 46 -8.78 17.09 4.25
CA ASN A 46 -9.99 17.24 5.07
C ASN A 46 -11.29 17.05 4.27
N SER A 47 -11.37 17.63 3.06
CA SER A 47 -12.55 17.47 2.21
C SER A 47 -12.74 16.02 1.74
N ARG A 48 -11.63 15.32 1.43
CA ARG A 48 -11.66 13.91 1.04
C ARG A 48 -11.97 13.00 2.22
N ALA A 49 -11.43 13.28 3.41
CA ALA A 49 -11.73 12.53 4.63
C ALA A 49 -13.21 12.64 5.03
N LYS A 50 -13.85 13.82 4.83
CA LYS A 50 -15.30 13.98 5.03
C LYS A 50 -16.11 13.15 4.03
N ALA A 51 -15.69 13.07 2.78
CA ALA A 51 -16.36 12.23 1.78
C ALA A 51 -16.18 10.74 2.10
N LEU A 52 -14.98 10.34 2.54
CA LEU A 52 -14.66 9.01 3.03
C LEU A 52 -15.60 8.62 4.19
N LEU A 53 -15.68 9.47 5.23
CA LEU A 53 -16.57 9.23 6.39
C LEU A 53 -18.01 8.99 5.95
N LYS A 54 -18.57 9.87 5.11
CA LYS A 54 -19.92 9.71 4.59
C LYS A 54 -20.14 8.39 3.85
N ASN A 55 -19.17 7.97 3.04
CA ASN A 55 -19.26 6.72 2.27
C ASN A 55 -19.24 5.50 3.19
N VAL A 56 -18.32 5.45 4.17
CA VAL A 56 -18.21 4.29 5.07
C VAL A 56 -19.37 4.21 6.07
N GLU A 57 -19.98 5.34 6.46
CA GLU A 57 -21.20 5.39 7.27
C GLU A 57 -22.39 4.73 6.53
N VAL A 58 -22.53 4.98 5.24
CA VAL A 58 -23.59 4.36 4.40
C VAL A 58 -23.45 2.83 4.38
N PHE A 59 -22.23 2.32 4.41
CA PHE A 59 -21.97 0.88 4.45
C PHE A 59 -22.13 0.27 5.86
N GLY A 60 -22.30 1.09 6.89
CA GLY A 60 -22.55 0.63 8.26
C GLY A 60 -21.41 -0.21 8.84
N VAL A 61 -20.16 0.20 8.64
CA VAL A 61 -18.97 -0.51 9.14
C VAL A 61 -18.82 -0.23 10.65
N PRO A 62 -18.98 -1.21 11.54
CA PRO A 62 -19.03 -0.97 12.98
C PRO A 62 -17.67 -0.81 13.64
N ASN A 63 -16.62 -1.38 13.06
CA ASN A 63 -15.26 -1.46 13.59
C ASN A 63 -14.29 -0.56 12.81
N LEU A 64 -14.68 0.70 12.60
CA LEU A 64 -13.97 1.67 11.78
C LEU A 64 -13.50 2.89 12.60
N CYS A 65 -12.28 3.35 12.32
CA CYS A 65 -11.77 4.65 12.75
C CYS A 65 -11.34 5.45 11.52
N VAL A 66 -11.83 6.69 11.40
CA VAL A 66 -11.45 7.59 10.30
C VAL A 66 -10.53 8.68 10.82
N LEU A 67 -9.35 8.82 10.22
CA LEU A 67 -8.36 9.84 10.53
C LEU A 67 -8.29 10.86 9.40
N ASN A 68 -7.84 12.07 9.74
CA ASN A 68 -7.49 13.10 8.77
C ASN A 68 -6.13 13.69 9.17
N GLU A 69 -5.08 12.92 8.91
CA GLU A 69 -3.73 13.21 9.38
C GLU A 69 -2.71 13.04 8.25
N ASP A 70 -1.54 13.66 8.40
CA ASP A 70 -0.38 13.33 7.58
C ASP A 70 0.13 11.93 7.94
N PRO A 71 0.10 10.97 7.00
CA PRO A 71 0.48 9.59 7.27
C PRO A 71 1.93 9.44 7.74
N VAL A 72 2.84 10.30 7.29
CA VAL A 72 4.23 10.30 7.74
C VAL A 72 4.32 10.81 9.18
N GLY A 73 3.57 11.87 9.50
CA GLY A 73 3.55 12.48 10.83
C GLY A 73 3.00 11.57 11.93
N ILE A 74 2.09 10.65 11.60
CA ILE A 74 1.51 9.71 12.57
C ILE A 74 2.25 8.37 12.69
N ALA A 75 3.20 8.07 11.80
CA ALA A 75 3.85 6.76 11.75
C ALA A 75 4.48 6.35 13.09
N SER A 76 5.14 7.28 13.77
CA SER A 76 5.76 7.02 15.08
C SER A 76 4.77 6.65 16.18
N ARG A 77 3.52 7.12 16.09
CA ARG A 77 2.45 6.81 17.07
C ARG A 77 1.85 5.42 16.86
N PHE A 78 1.98 4.88 15.67
CA PHE A 78 1.46 3.57 15.28
C PHE A 78 2.56 2.57 14.93
N SER A 79 3.80 2.80 15.36
CA SER A 79 4.92 1.91 15.09
C SER A 79 4.61 0.47 15.51
N GLY A 80 4.71 -0.48 14.57
CA GLY A 80 4.46 -1.89 14.81
C GLY A 80 3.03 -2.23 15.27
N PHE A 81 2.03 -1.45 14.85
CA PHE A 81 0.65 -1.58 15.35
C PHE A 81 -0.27 -2.38 14.44
N PHE A 82 -0.11 -2.29 13.12
CA PHE A 82 -1.01 -2.89 12.14
C PHE A 82 -0.56 -4.27 11.67
N ASP A 83 -1.51 -5.17 11.50
CA ASP A 83 -1.29 -6.46 10.86
C ASP A 83 -1.19 -6.30 9.34
N LYS A 84 -1.97 -5.39 8.78
CA LYS A 84 -2.02 -5.11 7.33
C LYS A 84 -2.05 -3.60 7.07
N VAL A 85 -1.31 -3.16 6.06
CA VAL A 85 -1.32 -1.77 5.58
C VAL A 85 -1.60 -1.76 4.08
N LEU A 86 -2.58 -0.98 3.66
CA LEU A 86 -2.87 -0.67 2.26
C LEU A 86 -2.42 0.77 1.97
N ILE A 87 -1.58 0.93 0.96
CA ILE A 87 -1.18 2.22 0.41
C ILE A 87 -1.65 2.29 -1.04
N ASP A 88 -2.81 2.89 -1.28
CA ASP A 88 -3.20 3.31 -2.62
C ASP A 88 -2.67 4.71 -2.84
N ALA A 89 -1.43 4.78 -3.33
CA ALA A 89 -0.61 5.98 -3.26
C ALA A 89 -1.14 7.11 -4.14
N PRO A 90 -1.07 8.38 -3.70
CA PRO A 90 -1.23 9.49 -4.61
C PRO A 90 -0.18 9.38 -5.72
N CYS A 91 -0.61 9.48 -6.97
CA CYS A 91 0.24 9.24 -8.13
C CYS A 91 -0.14 10.15 -9.30
N SER A 92 0.67 10.15 -10.34
CA SER A 92 0.43 10.94 -11.57
C SER A 92 -0.85 10.53 -12.32
N GLY A 93 -1.33 9.29 -12.12
CA GLY A 93 -2.66 8.88 -12.55
C GLY A 93 -2.80 8.53 -14.01
N GLU A 94 -1.73 8.17 -14.71
CA GLU A 94 -1.73 7.85 -16.16
C GLU A 94 -2.74 6.75 -16.52
N GLY A 95 -2.91 5.75 -15.67
CA GLY A 95 -3.86 4.66 -15.86
C GLY A 95 -5.33 5.08 -15.82
N MET A 96 -5.60 6.33 -15.40
CA MET A 96 -6.94 6.91 -15.24
C MET A 96 -7.29 7.95 -16.31
N PHE A 97 -6.39 8.31 -17.22
CA PHE A 97 -6.61 9.37 -18.21
C PHE A 97 -7.84 9.14 -19.09
N ARG A 98 -8.18 7.88 -19.36
CA ARG A 98 -9.39 7.53 -20.12
C ARG A 98 -10.68 7.86 -19.38
N LYS A 99 -10.64 7.94 -18.05
CA LYS A 99 -11.80 8.18 -17.19
C LYS A 99 -11.98 9.67 -16.87
N ASP A 100 -10.88 10.38 -16.67
CA ASP A 100 -10.91 11.81 -16.32
C ASP A 100 -9.76 12.59 -16.99
N ASN A 101 -10.12 13.32 -18.03
CA ASN A 101 -9.17 14.17 -18.78
C ASN A 101 -8.57 15.31 -17.93
N LYS A 102 -9.16 15.64 -16.77
CA LYS A 102 -8.58 16.67 -15.87
C LYS A 102 -7.27 16.19 -15.26
N LEU A 103 -7.06 14.87 -15.17
CA LEU A 103 -5.81 14.29 -14.68
C LEU A 103 -4.63 14.61 -15.58
N ILE A 104 -4.84 14.78 -16.90
CA ILE A 104 -3.78 15.17 -17.85
C ILE A 104 -3.19 16.53 -17.46
N LYS A 105 -4.05 17.52 -17.13
CA LYS A 105 -3.59 18.84 -16.70
C LYS A 105 -2.88 18.80 -15.34
N ALA A 106 -3.32 17.93 -14.44
CA ALA A 106 -2.66 17.72 -13.17
C ALA A 106 -1.29 17.06 -13.35
N TRP A 107 -1.18 16.12 -14.29
CA TRP A 107 0.06 15.45 -14.66
C TRP A 107 1.07 16.43 -15.31
N GLU A 108 0.62 17.31 -16.21
CA GLU A 108 1.46 18.35 -16.80
C GLU A 108 2.06 19.30 -15.75
N LYS A 109 1.33 19.53 -14.67
CA LYS A 109 1.75 20.41 -13.57
C LYS A 109 2.64 19.70 -12.55
N ASN A 110 2.26 18.47 -12.15
CA ASN A 110 2.88 17.69 -11.10
C ASN A 110 3.14 16.28 -11.65
N GLY A 111 4.17 16.12 -12.47
CA GLY A 111 4.52 14.86 -13.11
C GLY A 111 4.98 13.76 -12.14
N PRO A 112 5.44 12.62 -12.68
CA PRO A 112 5.87 11.47 -11.88
C PRO A 112 6.94 11.81 -10.83
N GLU A 113 7.84 12.77 -11.13
CA GLU A 113 8.92 13.18 -10.22
C GLU A 113 8.38 13.77 -8.91
N PHE A 114 7.30 14.55 -8.98
CA PHE A 114 6.67 15.11 -7.79
C PHE A 114 6.06 14.04 -6.92
N TYR A 115 5.30 13.12 -7.52
CA TYR A 115 4.62 12.05 -6.76
C TYR A 115 5.59 11.03 -6.22
N SER A 116 6.66 10.70 -6.92
CA SER A 116 7.67 9.74 -6.47
C SER A 116 8.31 10.13 -5.13
N GLN A 117 8.51 11.43 -4.89
CA GLN A 117 9.05 11.91 -3.61
C GLN A 117 8.06 11.68 -2.45
N ILE A 118 6.78 11.90 -2.69
CA ILE A 118 5.72 11.64 -1.71
C ILE A 118 5.65 10.13 -1.43
N GLN A 119 5.63 9.31 -2.47
CA GLN A 119 5.50 7.86 -2.39
C GLN A 119 6.66 7.22 -1.60
N LYS A 120 7.89 7.68 -1.80
CA LYS A 120 9.07 7.24 -1.05
C LYS A 120 8.92 7.45 0.46
N ASN A 121 8.32 8.55 0.88
CA ASN A 121 8.10 8.84 2.28
C ASN A 121 6.96 8.00 2.87
N ILE A 122 5.83 7.90 2.16
CA ILE A 122 4.66 7.18 2.68
C ILE A 122 4.86 5.66 2.70
N ILE A 123 5.62 5.10 1.76
CA ILE A 123 5.88 3.65 1.75
C ILE A 123 6.75 3.23 2.94
N LEU A 124 7.75 4.04 3.32
CA LEU A 124 8.55 3.82 4.52
C LEU A 124 7.70 3.98 5.79
N ALA A 125 6.88 5.04 5.86
CA ALA A 125 5.96 5.25 6.98
C ALA A 125 5.00 4.07 7.16
N GLY A 126 4.46 3.53 6.06
CA GLY A 126 3.60 2.34 6.10
C GLY A 126 4.32 1.10 6.63
N ALA A 127 5.57 0.90 6.22
CA ALA A 127 6.40 -0.21 6.71
C ALA A 127 6.72 -0.07 8.21
N ASP A 128 6.96 1.15 8.71
CA ASP A 128 7.23 1.42 10.13
C ASP A 128 6.02 1.09 11.02
N MET A 129 4.81 1.20 10.48
CA MET A 129 3.57 0.91 11.19
C MET A 129 3.19 -0.58 11.23
N LEU A 130 3.87 -1.43 10.45
CA LEU A 130 3.61 -2.87 10.41
C LEU A 130 4.18 -3.59 11.62
N LYS A 131 3.39 -4.52 12.15
CA LYS A 131 3.90 -5.57 13.04
C LYS A 131 4.90 -6.47 12.32
N PRO A 132 5.81 -7.13 13.05
CA PRO A 132 6.54 -8.28 12.52
C PRO A 132 5.56 -9.35 12.00
N GLY A 133 5.82 -9.88 10.79
CA GLY A 133 4.90 -10.79 10.09
C GLY A 133 3.72 -10.10 9.39
N GLY A 134 3.57 -8.79 9.55
CA GLY A 134 2.53 -8.01 8.88
C GLY A 134 2.77 -7.86 7.38
N LYS A 135 1.72 -7.49 6.64
CA LYS A 135 1.80 -7.33 5.19
C LYS A 135 1.40 -5.93 4.75
N LEU A 136 2.18 -5.37 3.82
CA LEU A 136 1.94 -4.09 3.18
C LEU A 136 1.63 -4.30 1.71
N LEU A 137 0.54 -3.72 1.24
CA LEU A 137 0.25 -3.62 -0.18
C LEU A 137 0.42 -2.17 -0.63
N TYR A 138 1.29 -1.98 -1.60
CA TYR A 138 1.50 -0.71 -2.30
C TYR A 138 0.84 -0.78 -3.66
N SER A 139 0.09 0.25 -4.03
CA SER A 139 -0.51 0.37 -5.35
C SER A 139 -0.51 1.80 -5.86
N THR A 140 -0.47 1.93 -7.19
CA THR A 140 -0.66 3.18 -7.92
C THR A 140 -1.60 2.96 -9.10
N CYS A 141 -2.11 4.03 -9.67
CA CYS A 141 -2.82 4.02 -10.95
C CYS A 141 -1.99 4.73 -12.05
N THR A 142 -0.68 4.53 -12.07
CA THR A 142 0.24 5.05 -13.08
C THR A 142 1.01 3.93 -13.77
N PHE A 143 1.77 4.27 -14.81
CA PHE A 143 2.68 3.37 -15.52
C PHE A 143 4.14 3.81 -15.38
N SER A 144 4.39 4.88 -14.64
CA SER A 144 5.71 5.46 -14.42
C SER A 144 6.58 4.54 -13.56
N LYS A 145 7.73 4.13 -14.06
CA LYS A 145 8.70 3.34 -13.30
C LYS A 145 9.16 4.08 -12.03
N LEU A 146 9.31 5.41 -12.10
CA LEU A 146 9.70 6.24 -10.94
C LEU A 146 8.74 6.12 -9.76
N GLU A 147 7.44 5.92 -10.05
CA GLU A 147 6.39 5.82 -9.04
C GLU A 147 6.10 4.37 -8.63
N ASP A 148 6.44 3.42 -9.48
CA ASP A 148 6.16 2.00 -9.34
C ASP A 148 7.39 1.24 -8.82
N GLU A 149 8.24 0.69 -9.70
CA GLU A 149 9.38 -0.13 -9.34
C GLU A 149 10.42 0.61 -8.49
N ASP A 150 10.69 1.88 -8.79
CA ASP A 150 11.67 2.66 -8.02
C ASP A 150 11.20 2.92 -6.58
N SER A 151 9.87 2.98 -6.33
CA SER A 151 9.31 3.04 -4.98
C SER A 151 9.48 1.70 -4.24
N VAL A 152 9.32 0.57 -4.94
CA VAL A 152 9.59 -0.77 -4.41
C VAL A 152 11.06 -0.92 -4.03
N ILE A 153 11.98 -0.56 -4.94
CA ILE A 153 13.43 -0.60 -4.70
C ILE A 153 13.78 0.29 -3.51
N HIS A 154 13.20 1.49 -3.43
CA HIS A 154 13.45 2.40 -2.33
C HIS A 154 13.06 1.78 -0.98
N LEU A 155 11.91 1.12 -0.88
CA LEU A 155 11.51 0.41 0.32
C LEU A 155 12.50 -0.71 0.67
N LEU A 156 12.77 -1.61 -0.26
CA LEU A 156 13.64 -2.79 -0.03
C LEU A 156 15.08 -2.39 0.33
N THR A 157 15.59 -1.29 -0.22
CA THR A 157 16.91 -0.76 0.10
C THR A 157 16.99 -0.19 1.52
N ASN A 158 15.94 0.49 1.99
CA ASN A 158 15.92 1.15 3.29
C ASN A 158 15.40 0.26 4.43
N ARG A 159 14.68 -0.82 4.09
CA ARG A 159 14.05 -1.75 5.05
C ARG A 159 14.40 -3.19 4.66
N PRO A 160 15.58 -3.68 5.10
CA PRO A 160 16.03 -5.04 4.80
C PRO A 160 15.17 -6.13 5.47
N ASP A 161 14.33 -5.78 6.41
CA ASP A 161 13.30 -6.62 7.04
C ASP A 161 12.05 -6.80 6.16
N MET A 162 11.88 -5.98 5.11
CA MET A 162 10.77 -6.10 4.16
C MET A 162 11.14 -6.96 2.96
N HIS A 163 10.24 -7.85 2.57
CA HIS A 163 10.44 -8.74 1.42
C HIS A 163 9.26 -8.66 0.48
N LEU A 164 9.53 -8.56 -0.81
CA LEU A 164 8.50 -8.63 -1.85
C LEU A 164 8.04 -10.09 -1.97
N ILE A 165 6.73 -10.31 -1.85
CA ILE A 165 6.12 -11.64 -1.93
C ILE A 165 5.21 -11.77 -3.16
N ASP A 166 4.98 -13.02 -3.60
CA ASP A 166 4.20 -13.30 -4.79
C ASP A 166 2.74 -12.91 -4.61
N ILE A 167 2.17 -12.30 -5.63
CA ILE A 167 0.74 -12.06 -5.76
C ILE A 167 0.13 -13.22 -6.54
N LYS A 168 -0.99 -13.77 -6.03
CA LYS A 168 -1.70 -14.86 -6.71
C LYS A 168 -2.00 -14.47 -8.15
N PRO A 169 -1.57 -15.27 -9.13
CA PRO A 169 -1.78 -14.97 -10.53
C PRO A 169 -3.27 -14.83 -10.91
N TYR A 170 -3.55 -13.89 -11.80
CA TYR A 170 -4.87 -13.69 -12.37
C TYR A 170 -4.72 -13.38 -13.87
N GLU A 171 -5.70 -13.77 -14.65
CA GLU A 171 -5.69 -13.52 -16.10
C GLU A 171 -5.56 -12.02 -16.39
N GLY A 172 -4.58 -11.65 -17.24
CA GLY A 172 -4.28 -10.26 -17.58
C GLY A 172 -3.22 -9.58 -16.69
N PHE A 173 -2.76 -10.23 -15.63
CA PHE A 173 -1.61 -9.72 -14.85
C PHE A 173 -0.31 -9.83 -15.66
N CYS A 174 0.48 -8.76 -15.59
CA CYS A 174 1.85 -8.72 -16.12
C CYS A 174 2.81 -8.56 -14.97
N HIS A 175 4.01 -9.09 -15.09
CA HIS A 175 5.07 -8.86 -14.12
C HIS A 175 5.54 -7.41 -14.09
N GLY A 176 6.06 -6.96 -12.95
CA GLY A 176 6.81 -5.72 -12.84
C GLY A 176 8.04 -5.75 -13.76
N PHE A 177 8.56 -4.58 -14.10
CA PHE A 177 9.78 -4.51 -14.90
C PHE A 177 10.98 -4.89 -14.04
N ASP A 178 11.59 -6.01 -14.37
CA ASP A 178 12.78 -6.45 -13.68
C ASP A 178 13.95 -5.49 -13.95
N THR A 179 14.72 -5.25 -12.90
CA THR A 179 16.02 -4.60 -12.98
C THR A 179 17.01 -5.63 -12.51
N ASP A 180 18.06 -5.92 -13.23
CA ASP A 180 19.08 -6.96 -12.92
C ASP A 180 19.75 -6.82 -11.52
N GLU A 181 19.14 -6.07 -10.60
CA GLU A 181 19.65 -5.72 -9.27
C GLU A 181 19.24 -6.69 -8.14
N GLY A 182 18.53 -7.78 -8.47
CA GLY A 182 18.19 -8.84 -7.51
C GLY A 182 17.04 -8.52 -6.54
N TYR A 183 16.22 -7.49 -6.83
CA TYR A 183 15.05 -7.13 -6.02
C TYR A 183 13.79 -7.99 -6.27
N HIS A 184 13.84 -8.89 -7.26
CA HIS A 184 12.72 -9.77 -7.62
C HIS A 184 11.44 -9.00 -7.99
N LEU A 185 11.57 -7.93 -8.79
CA LEU A 185 10.47 -7.07 -9.20
C LEU A 185 9.42 -7.79 -10.06
N GLU A 186 9.75 -8.96 -10.61
CA GLU A 186 8.83 -9.85 -11.31
C GLU A 186 7.65 -10.32 -10.43
N LYS A 187 7.78 -10.22 -9.10
CA LYS A 187 6.70 -10.52 -8.14
C LYS A 187 5.65 -9.41 -8.06
N ALA A 188 6.01 -8.18 -8.42
CA ALA A 188 5.04 -7.10 -8.55
C ALA A 188 4.17 -7.31 -9.80
N VAL A 189 3.00 -6.70 -9.81
CA VAL A 189 2.01 -6.88 -10.88
C VAL A 189 1.69 -5.55 -11.52
N ARG A 190 1.73 -5.52 -12.86
CA ARG A 190 1.19 -4.45 -13.71
C ARG A 190 -0.09 -4.89 -14.36
N ILE A 191 -1.11 -4.04 -14.30
CA ILE A 191 -2.41 -4.25 -14.93
C ILE A 191 -2.58 -3.20 -16.01
N PHE A 192 -2.68 -3.65 -17.25
CA PHE A 192 -2.84 -2.76 -18.40
C PHE A 192 -4.27 -2.78 -18.94
N PRO A 193 -4.87 -1.61 -19.27
CA PRO A 193 -6.25 -1.52 -19.76
C PRO A 193 -6.53 -2.28 -21.07
N HIS A 194 -5.49 -2.59 -21.84
CA HIS A 194 -5.62 -3.35 -23.09
C HIS A 194 -5.63 -4.88 -22.88
N LYS A 195 -5.27 -5.35 -21.67
CA LYS A 195 -5.26 -6.77 -21.29
C LYS A 195 -6.39 -7.14 -20.35
N MET A 196 -6.92 -6.18 -19.63
CA MET A 196 -8.04 -6.37 -18.69
C MET A 196 -9.04 -5.24 -18.82
N SER A 197 -10.32 -5.54 -18.66
CA SER A 197 -11.35 -4.51 -18.55
C SER A 197 -11.15 -3.75 -17.23
N GLY A 198 -10.86 -2.45 -17.30
CA GLY A 198 -10.65 -1.61 -16.12
C GLY A 198 -9.60 -0.53 -16.32
N GLU A 199 -9.14 -0.01 -15.22
CA GLU A 199 -8.11 1.02 -15.12
C GLU A 199 -6.73 0.37 -15.01
N GLY A 200 -5.68 1.12 -15.40
CA GLY A 200 -4.31 0.67 -15.20
C GLY A 200 -3.91 0.74 -13.72
N HIS A 201 -3.19 -0.26 -13.25
CA HIS A 201 -2.65 -0.31 -11.89
C HIS A 201 -1.28 -0.96 -11.86
N PHE A 202 -0.49 -0.53 -10.87
CA PHE A 202 0.67 -1.26 -10.36
C PHE A 202 0.36 -1.74 -8.95
N VAL A 203 0.79 -2.95 -8.59
CA VAL A 203 0.56 -3.54 -7.27
C VAL A 203 1.79 -4.31 -6.83
N ALA A 204 2.25 -4.06 -5.61
CA ALA A 204 3.35 -4.78 -4.97
C ALA A 204 2.94 -5.18 -3.54
N LEU A 205 3.17 -6.44 -3.18
CA LEU A 205 2.82 -7.00 -1.87
C LEU A 205 4.10 -7.36 -1.11
N PHE A 206 4.21 -6.86 0.12
CA PHE A 206 5.37 -7.07 0.98
C PHE A 206 4.99 -7.75 2.28
N GLU A 207 5.95 -8.42 2.88
CA GLU A 207 5.88 -8.97 4.22
C GLU A 207 7.04 -8.44 5.07
N ASN A 208 6.74 -8.03 6.30
CA ASN A 208 7.73 -7.67 7.30
C ASN A 208 8.25 -8.95 7.96
N CYS A 209 9.38 -9.46 7.51
CA CYS A 209 9.98 -10.66 8.08
C CYS A 209 10.71 -10.33 9.39
N LEU A 210 10.47 -11.15 10.43
CA LEU A 210 11.28 -11.10 11.63
C LEU A 210 12.74 -11.37 11.25
N LEU A 211 13.60 -10.37 11.42
CA LEU A 211 15.03 -10.64 11.47
C LEU A 211 15.28 -11.45 12.74
N TYR A 212 15.42 -12.77 12.63
CA TYR A 212 15.99 -13.58 13.69
C TYR A 212 17.44 -13.11 13.86
N THR A 213 17.67 -12.16 14.75
CA THR A 213 18.99 -11.99 15.32
C THR A 213 19.22 -13.25 16.15
N SER A 214 19.98 -14.21 15.61
CA SER A 214 20.50 -15.32 16.38
C SER A 214 21.12 -14.75 17.66
N PRO A 215 20.72 -15.21 18.87
CA PRO A 215 21.42 -14.79 20.07
C PRO A 215 22.90 -15.15 19.87
N SER A 216 23.76 -14.13 19.98
CA SER A 216 25.21 -14.32 19.91
C SER A 216 25.59 -15.37 20.93
N PRO A 217 26.38 -16.39 20.60
CA PRO A 217 26.91 -17.34 21.58
C PRO A 217 28.01 -16.63 22.37
N ARG A 218 27.63 -15.79 23.33
CA ARG A 218 28.51 -15.27 24.36
C ARG A 218 27.77 -15.48 25.68
N ASP A 219 28.21 -16.52 26.33
CA ASP A 219 28.44 -16.69 27.75
C ASP A 219 28.34 -18.17 28.14
N SER A 220 29.30 -18.94 27.65
CA SER A 220 29.71 -20.17 28.31
C SER A 220 31.17 -20.08 28.64
N THR A 221 31.54 -19.21 29.56
CA THR A 221 32.80 -19.26 30.29
C THR A 221 32.54 -18.79 31.72
N SER A 222 32.44 -19.76 32.59
CA SER A 222 33.13 -19.77 33.90
C SER A 222 32.86 -21.07 34.60
N SER A 223 33.96 -21.80 34.65
CA SER A 223 34.60 -22.39 35.86
C SER A 223 33.67 -23.19 36.75
#